data_fe32885efa561c0236fbd1a74df83704
#
_entry.id   fe32885efa561c0236fbd1a74df83704
#
_cell.length_a   1.000
_cell.length_b   1.000
_cell.length_c   1.000
_cell.angle_alpha   90.00
_cell.angle_beta   90.00
_cell.angle_gamma   90.00
#
_symmetry.space_group_name_H-M   'P 1'
#
loop_
_entity.id
_entity.type
_entity.pdbx_description
1 polymer ?
#
loop_
_entity_poly.entity_id
_entity_poly.type
_entity_poly.pdbx_seq_one_letter_code
_entity_poly.pdbx_strand_id
1 'polypeptide(L)'
;MGLGIMTEQGETPSGFLKHAQEFWAAADQLLNRAEGVSLPAYFLLGRSIELSLKAFLLHKGMPITELRKKRYGHNLRALLAEARAQGIERFVELEAIDEGVINLLSYDYETKRFEYRVTKGTYALPLLPETWGIARRLAYELNSAWEFSESK
;
A
#
# COMPACT_ATOMS: atom_id res chain seq x y z
N MET A 1 -13.87 23.57 23.60
CA MET A 1 -13.66 22.84 22.35
C MET A 1 -12.22 23.05 21.89
N GLY A 2 -11.36 22.09 22.10
CA GLY A 2 -9.97 22.19 21.71
C GLY A 2 -9.82 21.99 20.21
N LEU A 3 -9.13 22.92 19.55
CA LEU A 3 -8.61 22.68 18.23
C LEU A 3 -7.54 21.60 18.35
N GLY A 4 -7.86 20.38 17.91
CA GLY A 4 -6.86 19.34 17.81
C GLY A 4 -5.83 19.74 16.76
N ILE A 5 -4.61 20.01 17.19
CA ILE A 5 -3.51 20.20 16.26
C ILE A 5 -3.00 18.80 15.93
N MET A 6 -3.33 18.34 14.72
CA MET A 6 -2.70 17.13 14.21
C MET A 6 -1.36 17.52 13.61
N THR A 7 -0.28 17.12 14.29
CA THR A 7 1.05 17.22 13.72
C THR A 7 1.23 16.01 12.81
N GLU A 8 1.08 16.20 11.50
CA GLU A 8 1.35 15.14 10.56
C GLU A 8 2.85 15.00 10.35
N GLN A 9 3.35 13.80 10.64
CA GLN A 9 4.69 13.40 10.21
C GLN A 9 4.66 12.91 8.76
N GLY A 10 3.79 13.52 7.93
CA GLY A 10 3.26 13.02 6.68
C GLY A 10 4.24 12.43 5.68
N GLU A 11 5.44 13.00 5.52
CA GLU A 11 6.36 12.61 4.45
C GLU A 11 7.60 11.86 4.97
N THR A 12 7.47 11.18 6.09
CA THR A 12 8.51 10.31 6.64
C THR A 12 8.17 8.85 6.37
N PRO A 13 9.18 7.95 6.35
CA PRO A 13 8.89 6.51 6.26
C PRO A 13 7.90 6.03 7.33
N SER A 14 8.10 6.44 8.57
CA SER A 14 7.20 6.07 9.67
C SER A 14 5.78 6.62 9.48
N GLY A 15 5.67 7.85 9.00
CA GLY A 15 4.37 8.48 8.74
C GLY A 15 3.61 7.77 7.64
N PHE A 16 4.26 7.45 6.54
CA PHE A 16 3.63 6.68 5.46
C PHE A 16 3.22 5.29 5.92
N LEU A 17 4.06 4.63 6.71
CA LEU A 17 3.73 3.29 7.19
C LEU A 17 2.55 3.31 8.16
N LYS A 18 2.47 4.32 9.02
CA LYS A 18 1.34 4.50 9.91
C LYS A 18 0.03 4.66 9.13
N HIS A 19 0.04 5.48 8.07
CA HIS A 19 -1.12 5.63 7.20
C HIS A 19 -1.46 4.33 6.48
N ALA A 20 -0.47 3.58 6.04
CA ALA A 20 -0.69 2.27 5.43
C ALA A 20 -1.45 1.33 6.39
N GLN A 21 -1.05 1.33 7.66
CA GLN A 21 -1.70 0.53 8.69
C GLN A 21 -3.15 0.97 8.93
N GLU A 22 -3.40 2.28 8.93
CA GLU A 22 -4.74 2.84 9.10
C GLU A 22 -5.65 2.45 7.93
N PHE A 23 -5.15 2.52 6.70
CA PHE A 23 -5.92 2.11 5.52
C PHE A 23 -6.20 0.62 5.52
N TRP A 24 -5.22 -0.20 5.91
CA TRP A 24 -5.45 -1.63 6.04
C TRP A 24 -6.53 -1.94 7.08
N ALA A 25 -6.46 -1.32 8.24
CA ALA A 25 -7.43 -1.52 9.31
C ALA A 25 -8.85 -1.11 8.88
N ALA A 26 -8.97 -0.01 8.13
CA ALA A 26 -10.26 0.42 7.59
C ALA A 26 -10.81 -0.59 6.58
N ALA A 27 -9.95 -1.12 5.69
CA ALA A 27 -10.33 -2.16 4.75
C ALA A 27 -10.83 -3.41 5.49
N ASP A 28 -10.11 -3.82 6.52
CA ASP A 28 -10.46 -5.00 7.31
C ASP A 28 -11.84 -4.84 7.96
N GLN A 29 -12.14 -3.67 8.49
CA GLN A 29 -13.47 -3.39 9.05
C GLN A 29 -14.57 -3.47 8.01
N LEU A 30 -14.34 -2.94 6.81
CA LEU A 30 -15.31 -3.02 5.73
C LEU A 30 -15.54 -4.46 5.29
N LEU A 31 -14.48 -5.26 5.20
CA LEU A 31 -14.56 -6.66 4.79
C LEU A 31 -15.31 -7.52 5.79
N ASN A 32 -15.22 -7.20 7.07
CA ASN A 32 -15.96 -7.92 8.12
C ASN A 32 -17.46 -7.66 8.08
N ARG A 33 -17.90 -6.61 7.39
CA ARG A 33 -19.31 -6.21 7.28
C ARG A 33 -19.90 -6.41 5.89
N ALA A 34 -19.04 -6.62 4.90
CA ALA A 34 -19.46 -6.66 3.52
C ALA A 34 -20.13 -7.99 3.18
N GLU A 35 -21.29 -7.92 2.52
CA GLU A 35 -21.89 -9.04 1.83
C GLU A 35 -21.47 -8.95 0.37
N GLY A 36 -20.53 -9.82 -0.05
CA GLY A 36 -20.03 -9.82 -1.41
C GLY A 36 -18.83 -8.92 -1.62
N VAL A 37 -18.60 -8.52 -2.86
CA VAL A 37 -17.40 -7.75 -3.26
C VAL A 37 -17.52 -6.29 -2.82
N SER A 38 -16.51 -5.80 -2.13
CA SER A 38 -16.42 -4.40 -1.73
C SER A 38 -15.31 -3.69 -2.51
N LEU A 39 -15.68 -2.88 -3.50
CA LEU A 39 -14.72 -2.07 -4.24
C LEU A 39 -14.00 -1.04 -3.33
N PRO A 40 -14.69 -0.37 -2.39
CA PRO A 40 -13.99 0.50 -1.44
C PRO A 40 -12.92 -0.23 -0.63
N ALA A 41 -13.15 -1.48 -0.24
CA ALA A 41 -12.14 -2.26 0.48
C ALA A 41 -10.91 -2.52 -0.40
N TYR A 42 -11.11 -2.87 -1.67
CA TYR A 42 -9.98 -3.03 -2.61
C TYR A 42 -9.21 -1.73 -2.79
N PHE A 43 -9.91 -0.59 -2.88
CA PHE A 43 -9.25 0.71 -2.94
C PHE A 43 -8.37 0.95 -1.71
N LEU A 44 -8.90 0.68 -0.52
CA LEU A 44 -8.17 0.90 0.73
C LEU A 44 -6.97 -0.05 0.86
N LEU A 45 -7.11 -1.30 0.42
CA LEU A 45 -5.98 -2.23 0.37
C LEU A 45 -4.91 -1.76 -0.61
N GLY A 46 -5.31 -1.29 -1.78
CA GLY A 46 -4.39 -0.70 -2.75
C GLY A 46 -3.65 0.51 -2.18
N ARG A 47 -4.37 1.38 -1.46
CA ARG A 47 -3.78 2.54 -0.82
C ARG A 47 -2.78 2.13 0.27
N SER A 48 -3.12 1.11 1.05
CA SER A 48 -2.21 0.56 2.06
C SER A 48 -0.92 0.02 1.43
N ILE A 49 -1.04 -0.73 0.35
CA ILE A 49 0.12 -1.27 -0.38
C ILE A 49 0.98 -0.13 -0.92
N GLU A 50 0.36 0.86 -1.57
CA GLU A 50 1.08 2.03 -2.11
C GLU A 50 1.90 2.72 -1.04
N LEU A 51 1.30 3.03 0.09
CA LEU A 51 1.96 3.76 1.17
C LEU A 51 3.06 2.93 1.84
N SER A 52 2.86 1.62 1.96
CA SER A 52 3.89 0.73 2.49
C SER A 52 5.12 0.69 1.60
N LEU A 53 4.91 0.55 0.29
CA LEU A 53 6.02 0.53 -0.69
C LEU A 53 6.75 1.88 -0.72
N LYS A 54 6.01 2.98 -0.68
CA LYS A 54 6.61 4.32 -0.61
C LYS A 54 7.37 4.54 0.69
N ALA A 55 6.86 4.05 1.82
CA ALA A 55 7.57 4.10 3.09
C ALA A 55 8.93 3.42 3.01
N PHE A 56 8.94 2.22 2.42
CA PHE A 56 10.18 1.48 2.24
C PHE A 56 11.17 2.23 1.35
N LEU A 57 10.71 2.76 0.21
CA LEU A 57 11.57 3.48 -0.72
C LEU A 57 12.12 4.77 -0.11
N LEU A 58 11.32 5.50 0.67
CA LEU A 58 11.81 6.67 1.42
C LEU A 58 12.88 6.25 2.43
N HIS A 59 12.68 5.15 3.13
CA HIS A 59 13.67 4.63 4.08
C HIS A 59 14.99 4.30 3.39
N LYS A 60 14.92 3.83 2.14
CA LYS A 60 16.10 3.53 1.32
C LYS A 60 16.77 4.77 0.72
N GLY A 61 16.21 5.95 0.95
CA GLY A 61 16.81 7.20 0.52
C GLY A 61 16.24 7.79 -0.76
N MET A 62 15.18 7.20 -1.33
CA MET A 62 14.54 7.79 -2.48
C MET A 62 13.86 9.12 -2.10
N PRO A 63 14.13 10.23 -2.80
CA PRO A 63 13.50 11.52 -2.47
C PRO A 63 12.00 11.47 -2.67
N ILE A 64 11.25 12.18 -1.82
CA ILE A 64 9.80 12.29 -1.96
C ILE A 64 9.39 12.87 -3.31
N THR A 65 10.20 13.78 -3.85
CA THR A 65 9.97 14.37 -5.18
C THR A 65 10.00 13.32 -6.28
N GLU A 66 10.84 12.30 -6.14
CA GLU A 66 10.91 11.20 -7.09
C GLU A 66 9.66 10.31 -6.99
N LEU A 67 9.21 10.02 -5.78
CA LEU A 67 8.01 9.21 -5.54
C LEU A 67 6.73 9.88 -6.06
N ARG A 68 6.71 11.21 -6.14
CA ARG A 68 5.58 11.97 -6.67
C ARG A 68 5.52 12.00 -8.19
N LYS A 69 6.58 11.59 -8.87
CA LYS A 69 6.58 11.56 -10.33
C LYS A 69 5.56 10.57 -10.84
N LYS A 70 5.01 10.87 -12.02
CA LYS A 70 3.96 10.08 -12.66
C LYS A 70 4.32 8.60 -12.81
N ARG A 71 5.61 8.30 -13.01
CA ARG A 71 6.08 6.93 -13.17
C ARG A 71 5.84 6.07 -11.92
N TYR A 72 5.85 6.67 -10.73
CA TYR A 72 5.52 5.98 -9.48
C TYR A 72 4.08 6.25 -9.05
N GLY A 73 3.71 7.51 -8.82
CA GLY A 73 2.35 7.95 -8.49
C GLY A 73 1.51 6.90 -7.75
N HIS A 74 0.48 6.44 -8.40
CA HIS A 74 -0.38 5.34 -7.93
C HIS A 74 -0.08 4.03 -8.64
N ASN A 75 1.10 3.89 -9.22
CA ASN A 75 1.51 2.72 -9.98
C ASN A 75 2.14 1.67 -9.05
N LEU A 76 1.32 0.75 -8.55
CA LEU A 76 1.77 -0.29 -7.62
C LEU A 76 2.82 -1.20 -8.24
N ARG A 77 2.72 -1.49 -9.54
CA ARG A 77 3.69 -2.34 -10.25
C ARG A 77 5.08 -1.71 -10.25
N ALA A 78 5.16 -0.43 -10.59
CA ALA A 78 6.42 0.30 -10.61
C ALA A 78 7.02 0.42 -9.22
N LEU A 79 6.19 0.71 -8.22
CA LEU A 79 6.61 0.79 -6.82
C LEU A 79 7.16 -0.54 -6.32
N LEU A 80 6.47 -1.63 -6.63
CA LEU A 80 6.93 -2.98 -6.23
C LEU A 80 8.25 -3.33 -6.91
N ALA A 81 8.38 -3.07 -8.20
CA ALA A 81 9.60 -3.38 -8.94
C ALA A 81 10.80 -2.65 -8.34
N GLU A 82 10.64 -1.36 -8.04
CA GLU A 82 11.72 -0.58 -7.42
C GLU A 82 12.01 -1.04 -5.99
N ALA A 83 10.98 -1.35 -5.21
CA ALA A 83 11.16 -1.88 -3.86
C ALA A 83 11.92 -3.20 -3.87
N ARG A 84 11.63 -4.08 -4.82
CA ARG A 84 12.38 -5.34 -4.99
C ARG A 84 13.83 -5.08 -5.36
N ALA A 85 14.08 -4.13 -6.26
CA ALA A 85 15.45 -3.74 -6.62
C ALA A 85 16.22 -3.20 -5.41
N GLN A 86 15.52 -2.58 -4.46
CA GLN A 86 16.11 -2.04 -3.23
C GLN A 86 16.16 -3.06 -2.09
N GLY A 87 15.73 -4.29 -2.31
CA GLY A 87 15.91 -5.38 -1.35
C GLY A 87 14.76 -5.58 -0.36
N ILE A 88 13.54 -5.20 -0.69
CA ILE A 88 12.38 -5.36 0.20
C ILE A 88 12.17 -6.82 0.64
N GLU A 89 12.58 -7.78 -0.18
CA GLU A 89 12.41 -9.21 0.14
C GLU A 89 13.24 -9.67 1.34
N ARG A 90 14.21 -8.88 1.78
CA ARG A 90 14.96 -9.13 3.02
C ARG A 90 14.10 -8.92 4.26
N PHE A 91 13.01 -8.18 4.14
CA PHE A 91 12.19 -7.75 5.27
C PHE A 91 10.78 -8.33 5.23
N VAL A 92 10.24 -8.52 4.05
CA VAL A 92 8.90 -9.07 3.84
C VAL A 92 8.99 -10.17 2.80
N GLU A 93 8.47 -11.35 3.13
CA GLU A 93 8.41 -12.45 2.16
C GLU A 93 7.42 -12.11 1.05
N LEU A 94 7.91 -12.19 -0.20
CA LEU A 94 7.10 -11.97 -1.40
C LEU A 94 7.15 -13.21 -2.28
N GLU A 95 6.03 -13.90 -2.36
CA GLU A 95 5.87 -15.05 -3.24
C GLU A 95 5.39 -14.59 -4.63
N ALA A 96 5.44 -15.49 -5.61
CA ALA A 96 4.97 -15.20 -6.96
C ALA A 96 3.50 -14.77 -6.97
N ILE A 97 2.67 -15.36 -6.11
CA ILE A 97 1.26 -15.00 -6.00
C ILE A 97 1.08 -13.56 -5.49
N ASP A 98 1.93 -13.11 -4.58
CA ASP A 98 1.87 -11.73 -4.06
C ASP A 98 2.17 -10.72 -5.15
N GLU A 99 3.18 -10.98 -5.96
CA GLU A 99 3.51 -10.14 -7.11
C GLU A 99 2.36 -10.10 -8.10
N GLY A 100 1.78 -11.27 -8.41
CA GLY A 100 0.62 -11.36 -9.31
C GLY A 100 -0.58 -10.59 -8.80
N VAL A 101 -0.85 -10.67 -7.51
CA VAL A 101 -1.95 -9.93 -6.85
C VAL A 101 -1.75 -8.42 -6.99
N ILE A 102 -0.56 -7.95 -6.67
CA ILE A 102 -0.26 -6.51 -6.73
C ILE A 102 -0.33 -6.00 -8.17
N ASN A 103 0.22 -6.76 -9.12
CA ASN A 103 0.19 -6.38 -10.53
C ASN A 103 -1.24 -6.32 -11.06
N LEU A 104 -2.09 -7.28 -10.68
CA LEU A 104 -3.49 -7.29 -11.09
C LEU A 104 -4.28 -6.13 -10.46
N LEU A 105 -4.08 -5.90 -9.17
CA LEU A 105 -4.73 -4.80 -8.45
C LEU A 105 -4.34 -3.44 -9.05
N SER A 106 -3.08 -3.31 -9.47
CA SER A 106 -2.54 -2.06 -9.99
C SER A 106 -3.32 -1.54 -11.20
N TYR A 107 -3.85 -2.43 -12.02
CA TYR A 107 -4.57 -2.04 -13.24
C TYR A 107 -5.75 -1.11 -12.95
N ASP A 108 -6.67 -1.54 -12.08
CA ASP A 108 -7.84 -0.72 -11.74
C ASP A 108 -7.50 0.38 -10.73
N TYR A 109 -6.53 0.15 -9.88
CA TYR A 109 -6.10 1.13 -8.88
C TYR A 109 -5.45 2.35 -9.55
N GLU A 110 -4.50 2.14 -10.44
CA GLU A 110 -3.77 3.21 -11.14
C GLU A 110 -4.71 4.07 -11.99
N THR A 111 -5.70 3.45 -12.62
CA THR A 111 -6.68 4.14 -13.46
C THR A 111 -7.83 4.75 -12.66
N LYS A 112 -7.76 4.69 -11.33
CA LYS A 112 -8.74 5.24 -10.39
C LYS A 112 -10.15 4.65 -10.51
N ARG A 113 -10.25 3.42 -11.00
CA ARG A 113 -11.55 2.76 -11.20
C ARG A 113 -12.23 2.41 -9.88
N PHE A 114 -11.48 2.27 -8.79
CA PHE A 114 -12.06 2.04 -7.46
C PHE A 114 -12.60 3.32 -6.84
N GLU A 115 -12.06 4.49 -7.21
CA GLU A 115 -12.51 5.78 -6.70
C GLU A 115 -13.75 6.28 -7.42
N TYR A 116 -13.86 5.97 -8.70
CA TYR A 116 -14.98 6.41 -9.54
C TYR A 116 -15.70 5.19 -10.08
N ARG A 117 -16.96 5.03 -9.66
CA ARG A 117 -17.76 3.90 -10.10
C ARG A 117 -17.91 3.89 -11.63
N VAL A 118 -17.49 2.80 -12.25
CA VAL A 118 -17.59 2.61 -13.69
C VAL A 118 -18.91 1.89 -13.98
N THR A 119 -19.75 2.49 -14.82
CA THR A 119 -21.05 1.92 -15.16
C THR A 119 -20.97 0.81 -16.23
N LYS A 120 -19.86 0.74 -16.96
CA LYS A 120 -19.63 -0.29 -17.99
C LYS A 120 -18.20 -0.82 -17.83
N GLY A 121 -18.05 -2.12 -18.01
CA GLY A 121 -16.78 -2.80 -17.96
C GLY A 121 -16.63 -3.73 -16.76
N THR A 122 -15.55 -4.48 -16.75
CA THR A 122 -15.23 -5.43 -15.69
C THR A 122 -14.04 -4.93 -14.90
N TYR A 123 -14.04 -5.23 -13.59
CA TYR A 123 -12.87 -5.01 -12.72
C TYR A 123 -12.01 -6.27 -12.74
N ALA A 124 -10.68 -6.08 -12.82
CA ALA A 124 -9.73 -7.16 -12.66
C ALA A 124 -9.36 -7.25 -11.18
N LEU A 125 -10.13 -8.03 -10.42
CA LEU A 125 -9.95 -8.13 -8.98
C LEU A 125 -9.10 -9.34 -8.63
N PRO A 126 -7.99 -9.14 -7.90
CA PRO A 126 -7.23 -10.27 -7.36
C PRO A 126 -8.00 -10.97 -6.25
N LEU A 127 -7.55 -12.17 -5.88
CA LEU A 127 -8.14 -12.90 -4.77
C LEU A 127 -8.05 -12.10 -3.48
N LEU A 128 -9.18 -11.95 -2.80
CA LEU A 128 -9.27 -11.09 -1.61
C LEU A 128 -8.38 -11.55 -0.44
N PRO A 129 -8.34 -12.84 -0.06
CA PRO A 129 -7.49 -13.26 1.04
C PRO A 129 -6.01 -12.95 0.80
N GLU A 130 -5.53 -13.15 -0.42
CA GLU A 130 -4.15 -12.90 -0.81
C GLU A 130 -3.86 -11.39 -0.83
N THR A 131 -4.81 -10.58 -1.32
CA THR A 131 -4.69 -9.11 -1.34
C THR A 131 -4.64 -8.57 0.09
N TRP A 132 -5.54 -9.02 0.94
CA TRP A 132 -5.59 -8.66 2.35
C TRP A 132 -4.29 -9.06 3.05
N GLY A 133 -3.80 -10.27 2.80
CA GLY A 133 -2.61 -10.81 3.42
C GLY A 133 -1.33 -10.07 3.05
N ILE A 134 -1.11 -9.78 1.75
CA ILE A 134 0.10 -9.05 1.35
C ILE A 134 0.06 -7.60 1.82
N ALA A 135 -1.11 -6.97 1.78
CA ALA A 135 -1.25 -5.60 2.30
C ALA A 135 -0.90 -5.56 3.79
N ARG A 136 -1.37 -6.54 4.57
CA ARG A 136 -1.06 -6.63 5.99
C ARG A 136 0.42 -6.82 6.27
N ARG A 137 1.06 -7.75 5.56
CA ARG A 137 2.49 -8.03 5.75
C ARG A 137 3.33 -6.79 5.43
N LEU A 138 3.04 -6.10 4.33
CA LEU A 138 3.74 -4.87 4.00
C LEU A 138 3.56 -3.80 5.07
N ALA A 139 2.34 -3.60 5.55
CA ALA A 139 2.04 -2.54 6.52
C ALA A 139 2.65 -2.80 7.90
N TYR A 140 2.75 -4.06 8.33
CA TYR A 140 3.13 -4.38 9.70
C TYR A 140 4.50 -5.05 9.85
N GLU A 141 5.03 -5.69 8.81
CA GLU A 141 6.33 -6.35 8.90
C GLU A 141 7.51 -5.45 8.52
N LEU A 142 7.28 -4.41 7.72
CA LEU A 142 8.34 -3.47 7.36
C LEU A 142 8.86 -2.66 8.56
N ASN A 143 8.06 -2.51 9.61
CA ASN A 143 8.49 -1.83 10.83
C ASN A 143 9.77 -2.40 11.42
N SER A 144 9.94 -3.72 11.37
CA SER A 144 11.13 -4.37 11.91
C SER A 144 12.40 -4.01 11.16
N ALA A 145 12.27 -3.58 9.91
CA ALA A 145 13.40 -3.29 9.03
C ALA A 145 14.19 -2.07 9.47
N TRP A 146 13.49 -0.99 9.89
CA TRP A 146 14.19 0.21 10.29
C TRP A 146 14.30 0.41 11.80
N GLU A 147 13.62 -0.37 12.60
CA GLU A 147 13.92 -0.44 14.03
C GLU A 147 15.35 -0.94 14.26
N PHE A 148 15.81 -1.85 13.43
CA PHE A 148 17.19 -2.35 13.48
C PHE A 148 18.23 -1.31 13.03
N SER A 149 17.87 -0.40 12.14
CA SER A 149 18.80 0.63 11.68
C SER A 149 18.88 1.83 12.62
N GLU A 150 17.86 2.07 13.44
CA GLU A 150 17.83 3.16 14.42
C GLU A 150 18.53 2.81 15.73
N SER A 151 18.78 1.52 15.99
CA SER A 151 19.43 1.06 17.22
C SER A 151 20.96 1.01 17.13
N LYS A 152 21.56 1.51 16.06
CA LYS A 152 23.01 1.60 15.92
C LYS A 152 23.53 3.00 16.19
#